data_dee7f340a86a0261cdf857accab8e51c
#
_entry.id   dee7f340a86a0261cdf857accab8e51c
#
_cell.length_a   1.000
_cell.length_b   1.000
_cell.length_c   1.000
_cell.angle_alpha   90.00
_cell.angle_beta   90.00
_cell.angle_gamma   90.00
#
_symmetry.space_group_name_H-M   'P 1'
#
loop_
_entity.id
_entity.type
_entity.pdbx_description
1 polymer ?
#
loop_
_entity_poly.entity_id
_entity_poly.type
_entity_poly.pdbx_seq_one_letter_code
_entity_poly.pdbx_strand_id
1 'polypeptide(L)'
;MKCIKNRVEKAIARGNIHSNTECEYHPCHFKGQNCSFCYCPFYPCNDTDFGRFLKSKRGHDDVWDCSPCLFNHRNDVVEYSFKRFSELGIEKADDPRIQDVFRECKERFFRKGKALMILGATSDAGKSLTVAALCRILARKGYLVSPFKSQNMSLNSRVTRQGHEISMIQFLQCRAAYLKNPTSNVNPILLKPKGDCMSQVIVEGKPFGDYDVEGYYKDFVPGPGKEIVKRNVDFLKNRYDYVIMEGAGSPAEINIYDVDIANMRAAEIADADCILVVNVEWGGSFAYAAGTIELMPEEDRKRIKGIILNNMRGKITGMEPGLKKLEEITGVPVIGVIPHLDIELPKEDSEYFRNVDVQGNGTWNIAVIKLPRIANFTDLDPLALEDTTIRYVTDPKGLEGADAIIIPGTKNTLADLDWLKKTGLFDAIKKRAGLIPILGICGGYQMMAKKIYDPNGIEDKEFPEADGMGLFDMTVRWETYDKIVRQNHGTMNVGDHGEIDGYDIHMGITDSNNERPLFTIQSYKGEYGEGSVKESLKLYGTYLHGLFERPAFRRYFMSAMKKGSNVDQSAPTKDYKESEDYNLDKLADGFEKHMDMEAFYRILEGIR
;
A
#
# COMPACT_ATOMS: atom_id res chain seq x y z
N MET A 1 32.81 -2.68 -10.83
CA MET A 1 33.31 -1.28 -10.72
C MET A 1 33.79 -0.67 -12.04
N LYS A 2 34.64 -1.33 -12.84
CA LYS A 2 35.16 -0.78 -14.14
C LYS A 2 34.03 -0.36 -15.13
N CYS A 3 32.95 -1.14 -15.22
CA CYS A 3 31.81 -0.83 -16.09
C CYS A 3 31.03 0.42 -15.65
N ILE A 4 30.87 0.62 -14.33
CA ILE A 4 30.17 1.79 -13.76
C ILE A 4 30.98 3.08 -13.99
N LYS A 5 32.30 3.06 -13.71
CA LYS A 5 33.19 4.20 -13.99
C LYS A 5 33.09 4.65 -15.46
N ASN A 6 33.18 3.72 -16.39
CA ASN A 6 33.06 4.02 -17.83
C ASN A 6 31.70 4.66 -18.20
N ARG A 7 30.60 4.25 -17.55
CA ARG A 7 29.29 4.86 -17.80
C ARG A 7 29.19 6.28 -17.26
N VAL A 8 29.75 6.55 -16.08
CA VAL A 8 29.83 7.90 -15.51
C VAL A 8 30.70 8.81 -16.40
N GLU A 9 31.87 8.35 -16.83
CA GLU A 9 32.76 9.11 -17.72
C GLU A 9 32.09 9.43 -19.07
N LYS A 10 31.36 8.48 -19.65
CA LYS A 10 30.56 8.72 -20.86
C LYS A 10 29.45 9.73 -20.63
N ALA A 11 28.82 9.75 -19.46
CA ALA A 11 27.81 10.74 -19.11
C ALA A 11 28.45 12.14 -18.98
N ILE A 12 29.58 12.27 -18.30
CA ILE A 12 30.34 13.51 -18.18
C ILE A 12 30.75 14.04 -19.57
N ALA A 13 31.32 13.18 -20.41
CA ALA A 13 31.74 13.56 -21.77
C ALA A 13 30.57 13.98 -22.67
N ARG A 14 29.37 13.41 -22.46
CA ARG A 14 28.16 13.78 -23.20
C ARG A 14 27.68 15.17 -22.82
N GLY A 15 27.76 15.54 -21.56
CA GLY A 15 27.49 16.89 -21.03
C GLY A 15 26.06 17.40 -21.25
N ASN A 16 25.12 16.55 -21.62
CA ASN A 16 23.74 16.95 -21.93
C ASN A 16 22.74 16.34 -20.95
N ILE A 17 21.71 17.12 -20.69
CA ILE A 17 20.56 16.70 -19.88
C ILE A 17 19.62 15.88 -20.74
N HIS A 18 19.20 14.72 -20.23
CA HIS A 18 18.19 13.92 -20.90
C HIS A 18 17.35 13.08 -19.92
N SER A 19 16.13 12.78 -20.33
CA SER A 19 15.26 11.78 -19.74
C SER A 19 15.13 10.62 -20.72
N ASN A 20 15.41 9.40 -20.28
CA ASN A 20 15.33 8.22 -21.13
C ASN A 20 13.96 7.56 -21.03
N THR A 21 13.00 8.04 -21.81
CA THR A 21 11.62 7.54 -21.83
C THR A 21 11.47 6.17 -22.47
N GLU A 22 12.47 5.70 -23.23
CA GLU A 22 12.48 4.38 -23.86
C GLU A 22 13.02 3.29 -22.91
N CYS A 23 13.54 3.67 -21.75
CA CYS A 23 14.00 2.71 -20.74
C CYS A 23 12.83 2.00 -20.07
N GLU A 24 12.85 0.67 -20.03
CA GLU A 24 11.83 -0.16 -19.37
C GLU A 24 11.61 0.19 -17.88
N TYR A 25 12.62 0.77 -17.23
CA TYR A 25 12.54 1.22 -15.84
C TYR A 25 12.08 2.66 -15.68
N HIS A 26 11.92 3.43 -16.76
CA HIS A 26 11.56 4.85 -16.68
C HIS A 26 10.05 5.05 -16.40
N PRO A 27 9.68 5.97 -15.48
CA PRO A 27 10.53 6.61 -14.47
C PRO A 27 10.86 5.61 -13.35
N CYS A 28 12.15 5.41 -13.02
CA CYS A 28 12.55 4.49 -11.95
C CYS A 28 12.51 5.12 -10.55
N HIS A 29 12.46 6.44 -10.44
CA HIS A 29 12.38 7.18 -9.19
C HIS A 29 11.12 8.05 -9.11
N PHE A 30 10.99 9.07 -9.95
CA PHE A 30 9.86 9.98 -9.99
C PHE A 30 9.56 10.49 -11.40
N LYS A 31 8.36 10.99 -11.62
CA LYS A 31 7.95 11.54 -12.92
C LYS A 31 8.74 12.82 -13.22
N GLY A 32 9.37 12.89 -14.38
CA GLY A 32 10.21 14.03 -14.80
C GLY A 32 11.67 13.92 -14.33
N GLN A 33 12.09 12.76 -13.81
CA GLN A 33 13.47 12.52 -13.41
C GLN A 33 14.45 12.72 -14.56
N ASN A 34 15.66 13.16 -14.21
CA ASN A 34 16.81 13.20 -15.11
C ASN A 34 17.52 11.84 -15.15
N CYS A 35 17.86 11.37 -16.34
CA CYS A 35 18.52 10.08 -16.56
C CYS A 35 19.99 10.22 -16.99
N SER A 36 20.56 11.44 -17.06
CA SER A 36 21.93 11.68 -17.50
C SER A 36 22.94 10.92 -16.63
N PHE A 37 22.72 10.91 -15.31
CA PHE A 37 23.49 10.13 -14.36
C PHE A 37 22.69 8.92 -13.85
N CYS A 38 22.42 7.94 -14.71
CA CYS A 38 21.83 6.66 -14.30
C CYS A 38 22.68 5.94 -13.24
N TYR A 39 23.99 6.18 -13.27
CA TYR A 39 24.95 5.85 -12.20
C TYR A 39 25.49 7.13 -11.60
N CYS A 40 25.28 7.29 -10.29
CA CYS A 40 25.63 8.50 -9.58
C CYS A 40 27.13 8.81 -9.68
N PRO A 41 27.54 10.00 -10.18
CA PRO A 41 28.94 10.37 -10.24
C PRO A 41 29.55 10.57 -8.84
N PHE A 42 28.73 10.86 -7.84
CA PHE A 42 29.14 11.11 -6.44
C PHE A 42 29.29 9.83 -5.62
N TYR A 43 29.08 8.65 -6.20
CA TYR A 43 29.17 7.38 -5.48
C TYR A 43 30.61 6.96 -5.14
N PRO A 44 30.89 6.56 -3.88
CA PRO A 44 30.06 6.70 -2.70
C PRO A 44 30.19 8.11 -2.08
N CYS A 45 29.08 8.82 -1.91
CA CYS A 45 29.11 10.12 -1.25
C CYS A 45 29.28 10.00 0.27
N ASN A 46 28.95 8.85 0.87
CA ASN A 46 29.00 8.54 2.29
C ASN A 46 28.24 9.54 3.19
N ASP A 47 27.26 10.23 2.62
CA ASP A 47 26.45 11.21 3.31
C ASP A 47 25.09 10.61 3.69
N THR A 48 24.83 10.48 4.99
CA THR A 48 23.66 9.81 5.54
C THR A 48 22.32 10.47 5.21
N ASP A 49 22.33 11.72 4.72
CA ASP A 49 21.12 12.35 4.18
C ASP A 49 20.65 11.66 2.88
N PHE A 50 21.56 11.02 2.14
CA PHE A 50 21.28 10.42 0.83
C PHE A 50 21.35 8.89 0.80
N GLY A 51 21.99 8.26 1.77
CA GLY A 51 22.17 6.82 1.79
C GLY A 51 22.43 6.27 3.20
N ARG A 52 22.76 4.97 3.24
CA ARG A 52 23.09 4.27 4.48
C ARG A 52 24.09 3.14 4.23
N PHE A 53 24.81 2.74 5.26
CA PHE A 53 25.63 1.54 5.21
C PHE A 53 24.78 0.29 5.50
N LEU A 54 24.87 -0.71 4.64
CA LEU A 54 24.26 -2.02 4.85
C LEU A 54 25.33 -3.04 5.17
N LYS A 55 25.08 -3.87 6.20
CA LYS A 55 25.95 -5.01 6.52
C LYS A 55 25.98 -5.99 5.35
N SER A 56 27.16 -6.29 4.88
CA SER A 56 27.35 -7.28 3.81
C SER A 56 26.94 -8.68 4.30
N LYS A 57 26.07 -9.37 3.57
CA LYS A 57 25.70 -10.77 3.83
C LYS A 57 26.88 -11.77 3.71
N ARG A 58 28.01 -11.35 3.15
CA ARG A 58 29.19 -12.18 2.86
C ARG A 58 30.37 -11.91 3.81
N GLY A 59 30.17 -11.16 4.91
CA GLY A 59 31.22 -10.84 5.88
C GLY A 59 32.32 -9.89 5.38
N HIS A 60 32.08 -9.20 4.26
CA HIS A 60 32.92 -8.10 3.76
C HIS A 60 32.50 -6.77 4.39
N ASP A 61 33.26 -5.71 4.10
CA ASP A 61 32.97 -4.35 4.54
C ASP A 61 31.52 -3.93 4.23
N ASP A 62 30.99 -3.03 5.05
CA ASP A 62 29.66 -2.46 4.87
C ASP A 62 29.53 -1.82 3.48
N VAL A 63 28.40 -2.05 2.82
CA VAL A 63 28.13 -1.54 1.47
C VAL A 63 27.31 -0.26 1.59
N TRP A 64 27.75 0.80 0.93
CA TRP A 64 26.99 2.04 0.81
C TRP A 64 25.77 1.82 -0.09
N ASP A 65 24.56 1.94 0.47
CA ASP A 65 23.29 1.87 -0.23
C ASP A 65 22.69 3.26 -0.38
N CYS A 66 22.67 3.76 -1.60
CA CYS A 66 22.00 5.01 -1.98
C CYS A 66 20.91 4.74 -3.05
N SER A 67 20.45 3.52 -3.19
CA SER A 67 19.40 3.16 -4.16
C SER A 67 18.11 3.99 -4.05
N PRO A 68 17.67 4.46 -2.86
CA PRO A 68 16.52 5.35 -2.75
C PRO A 68 16.86 6.84 -2.90
N CYS A 69 18.09 7.20 -3.25
CA CYS A 69 18.48 8.61 -3.42
C CYS A 69 17.86 9.19 -4.69
N LEU A 70 17.23 10.36 -4.56
CA LEU A 70 16.61 11.10 -5.67
C LEU A 70 17.47 12.28 -6.15
N PHE A 71 18.51 12.66 -5.37
CA PHE A 71 19.22 13.91 -5.52
C PHE A 71 19.93 14.06 -6.88
N ASN A 72 20.64 13.02 -7.33
CA ASN A 72 21.33 13.03 -8.62
C ASN A 72 20.40 12.83 -9.84
N HIS A 73 19.09 12.76 -9.62
CA HIS A 73 18.07 12.70 -10.67
C HIS A 73 17.27 14.00 -10.81
N ARG A 74 17.58 15.02 -10.00
CA ARG A 74 16.99 16.36 -10.10
C ARG A 74 17.68 17.14 -11.21
N ASN A 75 16.93 17.85 -12.03
CA ASN A 75 17.46 18.62 -13.17
C ASN A 75 18.44 19.70 -12.71
N ASP A 76 18.09 20.47 -11.67
CA ASP A 76 18.94 21.54 -11.11
C ASP A 76 20.32 21.03 -10.64
N VAL A 77 20.34 19.86 -9.99
CA VAL A 77 21.58 19.21 -9.53
C VAL A 77 22.41 18.73 -10.71
N VAL A 78 21.78 18.10 -11.69
CA VAL A 78 22.47 17.57 -12.89
C VAL A 78 23.06 18.70 -13.74
N GLU A 79 22.27 19.77 -13.99
CA GLU A 79 22.71 20.96 -14.73
C GLU A 79 23.93 21.60 -14.08
N TYR A 80 23.85 21.83 -12.78
CA TYR A 80 24.94 22.41 -12.03
C TYR A 80 26.18 21.50 -12.02
N SER A 81 26.00 20.20 -11.88
CA SER A 81 27.10 19.24 -11.91
C SER A 81 27.83 19.26 -13.24
N PHE A 82 27.13 19.23 -14.38
CA PHE A 82 27.78 19.31 -15.69
C PHE A 82 28.54 20.63 -15.88
N LYS A 83 27.92 21.76 -15.46
CA LYS A 83 28.58 23.06 -15.51
C LYS A 83 29.90 23.03 -14.71
N ARG A 84 29.87 22.55 -13.47
CA ARG A 84 31.05 22.47 -12.62
C ARG A 84 32.11 21.50 -13.12
N PHE A 85 31.72 20.35 -13.63
CA PHE A 85 32.63 19.38 -14.25
C PHE A 85 33.39 20.01 -15.44
N SER A 86 32.67 20.74 -16.29
CA SER A 86 33.26 21.46 -17.43
C SER A 86 34.23 22.57 -16.97
N GLU A 87 33.83 23.41 -16.02
CA GLU A 87 34.66 24.50 -15.49
C GLU A 87 35.96 23.98 -14.83
N LEU A 88 35.88 22.82 -14.19
CA LEU A 88 37.03 22.22 -13.49
C LEU A 88 37.84 21.24 -14.39
N GLY A 89 37.39 20.99 -15.64
CA GLY A 89 38.02 20.03 -16.53
C GLY A 89 37.97 18.59 -15.99
N ILE A 90 36.86 18.19 -15.33
CA ILE A 90 36.68 16.86 -14.78
C ILE A 90 36.18 15.93 -15.89
N GLU A 91 36.98 14.92 -16.25
CA GLU A 91 36.64 13.91 -17.28
C GLU A 91 36.59 12.49 -16.72
N LYS A 92 37.23 12.24 -15.58
CA LYS A 92 37.37 10.93 -14.96
C LYS A 92 36.43 10.75 -13.78
N ALA A 93 35.83 9.56 -13.67
CA ALA A 93 34.90 9.20 -12.59
C ALA A 93 35.57 9.07 -11.19
N ASP A 94 36.88 9.00 -11.13
CA ASP A 94 37.66 8.93 -9.89
C ASP A 94 38.41 10.24 -9.57
N ASP A 95 38.07 11.33 -10.25
CA ASP A 95 38.62 12.65 -9.92
C ASP A 95 38.14 13.09 -8.51
N PRO A 96 39.04 13.34 -7.56
CA PRO A 96 38.69 13.70 -6.18
C PRO A 96 37.83 14.96 -6.09
N ARG A 97 37.94 15.88 -7.04
CA ARG A 97 37.18 17.14 -7.09
C ARG A 97 35.65 16.90 -7.31
N ILE A 98 35.26 15.71 -7.73
CA ILE A 98 33.83 15.31 -7.82
C ILE A 98 33.14 15.42 -6.44
N GLN A 99 33.85 15.09 -5.37
CA GLN A 99 33.31 15.22 -4.00
C GLN A 99 33.15 16.68 -3.57
N ASP A 100 33.96 17.60 -4.09
CA ASP A 100 33.78 19.04 -3.87
C ASP A 100 32.52 19.52 -4.57
N VAL A 101 32.33 19.14 -5.84
CA VAL A 101 31.10 19.43 -6.59
C VAL A 101 29.87 18.87 -5.90
N PHE A 102 29.95 17.66 -5.30
CA PHE A 102 28.86 17.12 -4.49
C PHE A 102 28.52 18.03 -3.30
N ARG A 103 29.52 18.50 -2.56
CA ARG A 103 29.31 19.43 -1.43
C ARG A 103 28.66 20.74 -1.89
N GLU A 104 29.16 21.33 -2.99
CA GLU A 104 28.55 22.52 -3.60
C GLU A 104 27.08 22.27 -4.00
N CYS A 105 26.78 21.12 -4.62
CA CYS A 105 25.40 20.74 -4.96
C CYS A 105 24.54 20.60 -3.71
N LYS A 106 25.05 19.95 -2.66
CA LYS A 106 24.32 19.78 -1.39
C LYS A 106 24.01 21.14 -0.75
N GLU A 107 24.98 22.00 -0.59
CA GLU A 107 24.79 23.33 0.01
C GLU A 107 23.77 24.17 -0.77
N ARG A 108 23.78 24.08 -2.09
CA ARG A 108 22.94 24.89 -2.97
C ARG A 108 21.51 24.36 -3.11
N PHE A 109 21.32 23.05 -3.27
CA PHE A 109 20.06 22.47 -3.69
C PHE A 109 19.40 21.55 -2.67
N PHE A 110 20.16 21.05 -1.68
CA PHE A 110 19.54 20.22 -0.66
C PHE A 110 18.76 21.07 0.33
N ARG A 111 17.50 20.74 0.49
CA ARG A 111 16.63 21.28 1.54
C ARG A 111 15.86 20.12 2.13
N LYS A 112 15.78 20.09 3.47
CA LYS A 112 14.95 19.13 4.16
C LYS A 112 13.48 19.44 3.87
N GLY A 113 12.73 18.45 3.37
CA GLY A 113 11.33 18.60 3.03
C GLY A 113 10.46 18.95 4.24
N LYS A 114 9.32 19.57 3.97
CA LYS A 114 8.30 19.90 4.97
C LYS A 114 7.33 18.76 5.17
N ALA A 115 6.73 18.67 6.35
CA ALA A 115 5.72 17.70 6.68
C ALA A 115 4.38 18.36 6.98
N LEU A 116 3.29 17.75 6.56
CA LEU A 116 1.93 18.14 6.88
C LEU A 116 1.17 16.90 7.36
N MET A 117 0.51 17.01 8.54
CA MET A 117 -0.24 15.91 9.12
C MET A 117 -1.75 16.09 8.86
N ILE A 118 -2.37 15.04 8.33
CA ILE A 118 -3.82 14.96 8.17
C ILE A 118 -4.39 14.10 9.29
N LEU A 119 -5.14 14.75 10.17
CA LEU A 119 -5.82 14.15 11.32
C LEU A 119 -7.30 13.93 11.00
N GLY A 120 -7.95 13.01 11.66
CA GLY A 120 -9.39 12.83 11.57
C GLY A 120 -10.05 13.03 12.93
N ALA A 121 -11.17 13.69 12.98
CA ALA A 121 -11.94 13.80 14.22
C ALA A 121 -12.50 12.42 14.67
N THR A 122 -12.64 11.50 13.72
CA THR A 122 -13.12 10.12 13.93
C THR A 122 -12.38 9.14 13.02
N SER A 123 -12.55 7.82 13.23
CA SER A 123 -12.36 6.85 12.17
C SER A 123 -13.25 7.22 10.98
N ASP A 124 -12.91 6.78 9.76
CA ASP A 124 -13.65 7.06 8.52
C ASP A 124 -13.96 8.55 8.24
N ALA A 125 -13.20 9.47 8.84
CA ALA A 125 -13.31 10.90 8.53
C ALA A 125 -12.89 11.24 7.08
N GLY A 126 -12.18 10.33 6.42
CA GLY A 126 -11.65 10.50 5.06
C GLY A 126 -10.19 10.95 5.02
N LYS A 127 -9.42 10.71 6.08
CA LYS A 127 -7.96 11.00 6.14
C LYS A 127 -7.21 10.45 4.95
N SER A 128 -7.37 9.16 4.68
CA SER A 128 -6.61 8.44 3.66
C SER A 128 -6.84 8.98 2.25
N LEU A 129 -8.09 9.29 1.90
CA LEU A 129 -8.44 9.91 0.64
C LEU A 129 -7.95 11.36 0.56
N THR A 130 -8.01 12.12 1.67
CA THR A 130 -7.44 13.47 1.75
C THR A 130 -5.93 13.44 1.47
N VAL A 131 -5.19 12.54 2.10
CA VAL A 131 -3.75 12.35 1.83
C VAL A 131 -3.50 11.99 0.38
N ALA A 132 -4.27 11.06 -0.20
CA ALA A 132 -4.15 10.69 -1.61
C ALA A 132 -4.43 11.89 -2.55
N ALA A 133 -5.48 12.67 -2.27
CA ALA A 133 -5.80 13.88 -3.02
C ALA A 133 -4.65 14.89 -3.00
N LEU A 134 -4.16 15.23 -1.80
CA LEU A 134 -3.08 16.21 -1.63
C LEU A 134 -1.76 15.73 -2.26
N CYS A 135 -1.43 14.44 -2.13
CA CYS A 135 -0.28 13.85 -2.81
C CYS A 135 -0.41 14.00 -4.34
N ARG A 136 -1.59 13.72 -4.92
CA ARG A 136 -1.82 13.85 -6.37
C ARG A 136 -1.77 15.30 -6.83
N ILE A 137 -2.38 16.23 -6.09
CA ILE A 137 -2.36 17.68 -6.39
C ILE A 137 -0.92 18.20 -6.43
N LEU A 138 -0.14 17.92 -5.39
CA LEU A 138 1.24 18.39 -5.29
C LEU A 138 2.14 17.74 -6.36
N ALA A 139 1.99 16.44 -6.60
CA ALA A 139 2.75 15.74 -7.63
C ALA A 139 2.42 16.23 -9.06
N ARG A 140 1.17 16.60 -9.35
CA ARG A 140 0.79 17.24 -10.62
C ARG A 140 1.45 18.60 -10.84
N LYS A 141 1.74 19.33 -9.75
CA LYS A 141 2.46 20.60 -9.77
C LYS A 141 3.98 20.43 -9.87
N GLY A 142 4.46 19.19 -9.91
CA GLY A 142 5.89 18.86 -10.10
C GLY A 142 6.70 18.73 -8.82
N TYR A 143 6.06 18.79 -7.64
CA TYR A 143 6.74 18.54 -6.38
C TYR A 143 7.04 17.05 -6.17
N LEU A 144 8.16 16.75 -5.53
CA LEU A 144 8.46 15.42 -5.03
C LEU A 144 7.73 15.22 -3.72
N VAL A 145 6.74 14.34 -3.71
CA VAL A 145 5.84 14.13 -2.56
C VAL A 145 5.90 12.68 -2.12
N SER A 146 5.91 12.44 -0.82
CA SER A 146 5.73 11.11 -0.24
C SER A 146 4.57 11.12 0.75
N PRO A 147 3.67 10.12 0.72
CA PRO A 147 2.80 9.86 1.86
C PRO A 147 3.60 9.28 3.02
N PHE A 148 3.03 9.35 4.24
CA PHE A 148 3.56 8.70 5.42
C PHE A 148 2.46 8.38 6.42
N LYS A 149 2.45 7.16 6.95
CA LYS A 149 1.64 6.78 8.11
C LYS A 149 2.52 6.00 9.06
N SER A 150 2.81 6.57 10.22
CA SER A 150 3.75 6.01 11.19
C SER A 150 3.39 4.61 11.62
N GLN A 151 2.11 4.40 11.93
CA GLN A 151 1.51 3.14 12.34
C GLN A 151 0.21 2.93 11.59
N ASN A 152 0.02 1.75 11.00
CA ASN A 152 -1.27 1.34 10.45
C ASN A 152 -1.70 -0.01 11.01
N MET A 153 -2.99 -0.20 11.20
CA MET A 153 -3.58 -1.49 11.56
C MET A 153 -4.43 -1.96 10.37
N SER A 154 -3.94 -2.95 9.62
CA SER A 154 -4.64 -3.42 8.43
C SER A 154 -4.28 -4.87 8.10
N LEU A 155 -5.26 -5.63 7.62
CA LEU A 155 -5.06 -6.95 7.02
C LEU A 155 -4.85 -6.86 5.50
N ASN A 156 -5.06 -5.67 4.89
CA ASN A 156 -4.78 -5.44 3.48
C ASN A 156 -3.37 -4.90 3.29
N SER A 157 -2.56 -5.63 2.56
CA SER A 157 -1.15 -5.30 2.35
C SER A 157 -0.75 -5.43 0.89
N ARG A 158 0.30 -4.71 0.55
CA ARG A 158 1.03 -4.82 -0.72
C ARG A 158 2.50 -5.08 -0.46
N VAL A 159 3.17 -5.60 -1.49
CA VAL A 159 4.60 -5.86 -1.46
C VAL A 159 5.34 -4.83 -2.27
N THR A 160 6.38 -4.24 -1.71
CA THR A 160 7.29 -3.35 -2.42
C THR A 160 8.24 -4.16 -3.30
N ARG A 161 8.92 -3.50 -4.25
CA ARG A 161 9.92 -4.15 -5.10
C ARG A 161 11.08 -4.78 -4.31
N GLN A 162 11.36 -4.29 -3.10
CA GLN A 162 12.38 -4.84 -2.21
C GLN A 162 11.91 -6.08 -1.43
N GLY A 163 10.66 -6.52 -1.61
CA GLY A 163 10.07 -7.60 -0.84
C GLY A 163 9.69 -7.18 0.59
N HIS A 164 9.28 -5.93 0.77
CA HIS A 164 8.79 -5.39 2.03
C HIS A 164 7.28 -5.25 2.00
N GLU A 165 6.64 -5.57 3.11
CA GLU A 165 5.19 -5.46 3.27
C GLU A 165 4.80 -4.05 3.74
N ILE A 166 3.83 -3.43 3.07
CA ILE A 166 3.22 -2.15 3.48
C ILE A 166 1.71 -2.24 3.35
N SER A 167 0.98 -1.37 4.02
CA SER A 167 -0.48 -1.31 3.88
C SER A 167 -0.89 -0.94 2.45
N MET A 168 -2.00 -1.50 2.01
CA MET A 168 -2.61 -1.23 0.70
C MET A 168 -2.89 0.27 0.50
N ILE A 169 -3.38 0.96 1.53
CA ILE A 169 -3.73 2.38 1.41
C ILE A 169 -2.49 3.27 1.23
N GLN A 170 -1.38 2.98 1.91
CA GLN A 170 -0.14 3.72 1.70
C GLN A 170 0.46 3.42 0.32
N PHE A 171 0.25 2.21 -0.20
CA PHE A 171 0.60 1.89 -1.58
C PHE A 171 -0.21 2.73 -2.58
N LEU A 172 -1.53 2.87 -2.38
CA LEU A 172 -2.41 3.73 -3.18
C LEU A 172 -1.98 5.20 -3.11
N GLN A 173 -1.65 5.71 -1.91
CA GLN A 173 -1.17 7.08 -1.70
C GLN A 173 0.18 7.32 -2.42
N CYS A 174 1.07 6.31 -2.45
CA CYS A 174 2.29 6.38 -3.26
C CYS A 174 1.97 6.48 -4.76
N ARG A 175 0.98 5.74 -5.25
CA ARG A 175 0.50 5.90 -6.64
C ARG A 175 -0.08 7.28 -6.89
N ALA A 176 -0.83 7.81 -5.94
CA ALA A 176 -1.32 9.19 -6.02
C ALA A 176 -0.16 10.19 -6.19
N ALA A 177 0.95 9.98 -5.51
CA ALA A 177 2.18 10.77 -5.61
C ALA A 177 3.05 10.43 -6.84
N TYR A 178 2.59 9.57 -7.78
CA TYR A 178 3.36 9.05 -8.91
C TYR A 178 4.66 8.30 -8.52
N LEU A 179 4.73 7.76 -7.30
CA LEU A 179 5.86 6.94 -6.84
C LEU A 179 5.71 5.51 -7.36
N LYS A 180 6.48 5.16 -8.38
CA LYS A 180 6.44 3.84 -9.01
C LYS A 180 6.97 2.72 -8.10
N ASN A 181 7.93 3.05 -7.25
CA ASN A 181 8.62 2.09 -6.37
C ASN A 181 8.51 2.55 -4.89
N PRO A 182 7.36 2.36 -4.23
CA PRO A 182 7.23 2.69 -2.82
C PRO A 182 8.21 1.88 -1.97
N THR A 183 8.66 2.48 -0.87
CA THR A 183 9.49 1.81 0.13
C THR A 183 8.73 1.64 1.43
N SER A 184 9.15 0.72 2.30
CA SER A 184 8.54 0.53 3.62
C SER A 184 8.65 1.74 4.55
N ASN A 185 9.47 2.74 4.20
CA ASN A 185 9.58 3.98 4.96
C ASN A 185 8.25 4.78 5.01
N VAL A 186 7.35 4.61 4.02
CA VAL A 186 6.05 5.29 3.99
C VAL A 186 5.07 4.74 5.04
N ASN A 187 5.28 3.49 5.48
CA ASN A 187 4.49 2.81 6.51
C ASN A 187 5.41 1.91 7.35
N PRO A 188 6.21 2.51 8.26
CA PRO A 188 7.25 1.78 8.97
C PRO A 188 6.74 0.79 10.01
N ILE A 189 5.51 0.97 10.53
CA ILE A 189 4.89 0.06 11.50
C ILE A 189 3.53 -0.35 10.96
N LEU A 190 3.36 -1.66 10.74
CA LEU A 190 2.08 -2.24 10.33
C LEU A 190 1.67 -3.31 11.34
N LEU A 191 0.49 -3.17 11.92
CA LEU A 191 -0.12 -4.11 12.84
C LEU A 191 -1.10 -5.01 12.09
N LYS A 192 -0.92 -6.31 12.21
CA LYS A 192 -1.83 -7.32 11.62
C LYS A 192 -2.52 -8.10 12.74
N PRO A 193 -3.79 -7.78 13.05
CA PRO A 193 -4.54 -8.51 14.05
C PRO A 193 -4.58 -10.02 13.77
N LYS A 194 -4.26 -10.84 14.78
CA LYS A 194 -4.33 -12.30 14.72
C LYS A 194 -5.58 -12.88 15.42
N GLY A 195 -6.28 -12.08 16.22
CA GLY A 195 -7.35 -12.44 17.13
C GLY A 195 -6.89 -12.27 18.60
N ASP A 196 -7.81 -12.40 19.55
CA ASP A 196 -7.55 -12.40 21.00
C ASP A 196 -6.65 -11.26 21.51
N CYS A 197 -6.88 -10.05 21.02
CA CYS A 197 -6.09 -8.86 21.34
C CYS A 197 -4.60 -8.94 20.95
N MET A 198 -4.21 -9.91 20.12
CA MET A 198 -2.85 -10.07 19.61
C MET A 198 -2.69 -9.49 18.22
N SER A 199 -1.55 -8.87 17.95
CA SER A 199 -1.18 -8.40 16.61
C SER A 199 0.25 -8.81 16.26
N GLN A 200 0.45 -9.24 15.02
CA GLN A 200 1.78 -9.31 14.44
C GLN A 200 2.25 -7.90 14.09
N VAL A 201 3.38 -7.49 14.65
CA VAL A 201 4.03 -6.22 14.35
C VAL A 201 5.01 -6.41 13.19
N ILE A 202 4.80 -5.68 12.12
CA ILE A 202 5.69 -5.59 10.97
C ILE A 202 6.45 -4.26 11.08
N VAL A 203 7.77 -4.32 11.11
CA VAL A 203 8.64 -3.13 11.14
C VAL A 203 9.41 -3.01 9.84
N GLU A 204 9.28 -1.85 9.19
CA GLU A 204 9.92 -1.58 7.90
C GLU A 204 9.72 -2.71 6.87
N GLY A 205 8.50 -3.24 6.86
CA GLY A 205 8.05 -4.28 5.93
C GLY A 205 8.47 -5.71 6.27
N LYS A 206 9.04 -5.96 7.46
CA LYS A 206 9.47 -7.30 7.92
C LYS A 206 8.82 -7.66 9.24
N PRO A 207 8.47 -8.94 9.48
CA PRO A 207 7.99 -9.39 10.78
C PRO A 207 9.00 -9.04 11.88
N PHE A 208 8.50 -8.44 12.96
CA PHE A 208 9.30 -8.05 14.12
C PHE A 208 8.98 -8.91 15.35
N GLY A 209 7.69 -9.16 15.59
CA GLY A 209 7.21 -9.97 16.71
C GLY A 209 5.70 -9.89 16.85
N ASP A 210 5.16 -10.70 17.76
CA ASP A 210 3.75 -10.68 18.13
C ASP A 210 3.61 -9.96 19.49
N TYR A 211 2.66 -9.04 19.58
CA TYR A 211 2.39 -8.22 20.76
C TYR A 211 0.90 -8.25 21.08
N ASP A 212 0.57 -8.34 22.35
CA ASP A 212 -0.75 -7.95 22.83
C ASP A 212 -0.85 -6.42 22.95
N VAL A 213 -2.06 -5.92 23.22
CA VAL A 213 -2.30 -4.47 23.31
C VAL A 213 -1.44 -3.83 24.40
N GLU A 214 -1.31 -4.49 25.57
CA GLU A 214 -0.56 -3.96 26.70
C GLU A 214 0.93 -3.87 26.39
N GLY A 215 1.54 -4.96 25.92
CA GLY A 215 2.96 -5.01 25.54
C GLY A 215 3.29 -4.06 24.40
N TYR A 216 2.35 -3.88 23.44
CA TYR A 216 2.56 -2.92 22.38
C TYR A 216 2.72 -1.50 22.91
N TYR A 217 1.80 -1.03 23.74
CA TYR A 217 1.84 0.35 24.25
C TYR A 217 2.84 0.58 25.39
N LYS A 218 3.17 -0.45 26.18
CA LYS A 218 4.14 -0.31 27.29
C LYS A 218 5.58 -0.53 26.86
N ASP A 219 5.84 -1.45 25.94
CA ASP A 219 7.19 -1.89 25.62
C ASP A 219 7.63 -1.44 24.22
N PHE A 220 6.80 -1.70 23.18
CA PHE A 220 7.16 -1.41 21.81
C PHE A 220 7.14 0.08 21.49
N VAL A 221 6.06 0.80 21.84
CA VAL A 221 5.91 2.23 21.52
C VAL A 221 6.97 3.09 22.20
N PRO A 222 7.17 3.05 23.52
CA PRO A 222 8.19 3.87 24.17
C PRO A 222 9.62 3.39 23.89
N GLY A 223 9.79 2.12 23.54
CA GLY A 223 11.07 1.53 23.17
C GLY A 223 11.44 1.83 21.71
N PRO A 224 11.39 0.84 20.81
CA PRO A 224 11.84 1.02 19.42
C PRO A 224 10.89 1.91 18.58
N GLY A 225 9.60 2.02 18.94
CA GLY A 225 8.57 2.63 18.11
C GLY A 225 8.89 4.08 17.72
N LYS A 226 9.23 4.93 18.69
CA LYS A 226 9.56 6.36 18.43
C LYS A 226 10.76 6.52 17.51
N GLU A 227 11.81 5.74 17.72
CA GLU A 227 13.02 5.77 16.89
C GLU A 227 12.74 5.29 15.46
N ILE A 228 11.88 4.28 15.32
CA ILE A 228 11.42 3.81 14.01
C ILE A 228 10.69 4.94 13.27
N VAL A 229 9.73 5.60 13.92
CA VAL A 229 9.00 6.74 13.32
C VAL A 229 9.97 7.83 12.92
N LYS A 230 10.84 8.27 13.85
CA LYS A 230 11.79 9.37 13.62
C LYS A 230 12.71 9.11 12.43
N ARG A 231 13.40 7.96 12.39
CA ARG A 231 14.34 7.67 11.30
C ARG A 231 13.64 7.58 9.93
N ASN A 232 12.38 7.11 9.89
CA ASN A 232 11.64 7.00 8.63
C ASN A 232 11.10 8.35 8.15
N VAL A 233 10.63 9.21 9.05
CA VAL A 233 10.27 10.61 8.72
C VAL A 233 11.50 11.36 8.22
N ASP A 234 12.62 11.29 8.93
CA ASP A 234 13.87 11.94 8.52
C ASP A 234 14.33 11.43 7.15
N PHE A 235 14.25 10.11 6.91
CA PHE A 235 14.55 9.50 5.62
C PHE A 235 13.72 10.11 4.49
N LEU A 236 12.41 10.29 4.69
CA LEU A 236 11.51 10.85 3.67
C LEU A 236 11.74 12.36 3.50
N LYS A 237 11.86 13.12 4.58
CA LYS A 237 12.13 14.58 4.52
C LYS A 237 13.46 14.92 3.83
N ASN A 238 14.43 14.01 3.84
CA ASN A 238 15.70 14.20 3.13
C ASN A 238 15.59 13.93 1.61
N ARG A 239 14.46 13.41 1.11
CA ARG A 239 14.30 12.98 -0.29
C ARG A 239 13.17 13.67 -1.03
N TYR A 240 12.13 14.08 -0.32
CA TYR A 240 10.92 14.65 -0.87
C TYR A 240 10.77 16.11 -0.45
N ASP A 241 10.16 16.92 -1.30
CA ASP A 241 9.85 18.31 -0.98
C ASP A 241 8.79 18.39 0.11
N TYR A 242 7.82 17.46 0.05
CA TYR A 242 6.74 17.35 1.03
C TYR A 242 6.49 15.92 1.46
N VAL A 243 6.23 15.75 2.76
CA VAL A 243 5.74 14.49 3.36
C VAL A 243 4.34 14.74 3.89
N ILE A 244 3.32 14.16 3.22
CA ILE A 244 1.93 14.25 3.64
C ILE A 244 1.63 13.06 4.54
N MET A 245 1.46 13.36 5.83
CA MET A 245 1.32 12.36 6.87
C MET A 245 -0.15 12.07 7.16
N GLU A 246 -0.44 10.85 7.57
CA GLU A 246 -1.77 10.39 7.96
C GLU A 246 -1.79 9.94 9.41
N GLY A 247 -2.74 10.45 10.20
CA GLY A 247 -3.04 9.94 11.54
C GLY A 247 -3.87 8.66 11.54
N ALA A 248 -4.03 8.04 12.70
CA ALA A 248 -4.88 6.87 12.91
C ALA A 248 -5.96 7.17 13.95
N GLY A 249 -7.22 6.78 13.67
CA GLY A 249 -8.34 7.10 14.55
C GLY A 249 -8.52 8.60 14.74
N SER A 250 -8.69 9.04 15.99
CA SER A 250 -8.77 10.43 16.40
C SER A 250 -7.55 10.85 17.24
N PRO A 251 -7.04 12.08 17.10
CA PRO A 251 -5.97 12.59 17.98
C PRO A 251 -6.46 12.88 19.41
N ALA A 252 -7.77 12.82 19.64
CA ALA A 252 -8.40 13.08 20.94
C ALA A 252 -8.74 11.82 21.76
N GLU A 253 -8.09 10.69 21.46
CA GLU A 253 -8.18 9.46 22.25
C GLU A 253 -7.40 9.63 23.56
N ILE A 254 -8.01 10.31 24.54
CA ILE A 254 -7.37 10.77 25.79
C ILE A 254 -6.80 9.64 26.65
N ASN A 255 -7.36 8.42 26.53
CA ASN A 255 -6.92 7.22 27.26
C ASN A 255 -5.59 6.64 26.76
N ILE A 256 -5.17 6.95 25.54
CA ILE A 256 -3.90 6.49 24.94
C ILE A 256 -3.03 7.65 24.45
N TYR A 257 -3.38 8.88 24.74
CA TYR A 257 -2.77 10.09 24.20
C TYR A 257 -1.23 10.12 24.36
N ASP A 258 -0.74 9.77 25.55
CA ASP A 258 0.69 9.84 25.87
C ASP A 258 1.53 8.74 25.20
N VAL A 259 0.86 7.66 24.79
CA VAL A 259 1.49 6.48 24.17
C VAL A 259 1.16 6.33 22.68
N ASP A 260 0.39 7.26 22.10
CA ASP A 260 0.08 7.27 20.68
C ASP A 260 1.26 7.80 19.85
N ILE A 261 1.72 7.02 18.89
CA ILE A 261 2.75 7.42 17.91
C ILE A 261 2.19 7.65 16.51
N ALA A 262 0.87 7.63 16.36
CA ALA A 262 0.23 7.73 15.06
C ALA A 262 -0.28 9.15 14.74
N ASN A 263 -0.60 9.95 15.75
CA ASN A 263 -1.19 11.28 15.59
C ASN A 263 -0.21 12.39 16.04
N MET A 264 -0.48 13.03 17.19
CA MET A 264 0.26 14.22 17.59
C MET A 264 1.75 13.98 17.85
N ARG A 265 2.14 12.79 18.36
CA ARG A 265 3.56 12.47 18.53
C ARG A 265 4.28 12.32 17.19
N ALA A 266 3.61 11.74 16.16
CA ALA A 266 4.18 11.70 14.82
C ALA A 266 4.30 13.11 14.22
N ALA A 267 3.30 13.98 14.43
CA ALA A 267 3.34 15.38 14.00
C ALA A 267 4.49 16.15 14.68
N GLU A 268 4.68 15.96 15.99
CA GLU A 268 5.79 16.55 16.76
C GLU A 268 7.15 16.08 16.23
N ILE A 269 7.35 14.77 16.05
CA ILE A 269 8.60 14.19 15.52
C ILE A 269 8.93 14.76 14.14
N ALA A 270 7.90 14.95 13.29
CA ALA A 270 8.06 15.49 11.94
C ALA A 270 8.18 17.01 11.89
N ASP A 271 7.89 17.71 12.99
CA ASP A 271 7.65 19.15 13.03
C ASP A 271 6.62 19.57 11.98
N ALA A 272 5.44 18.93 12.04
CA ALA A 272 4.37 19.12 11.08
C ALA A 272 3.26 20.01 11.64
N ASP A 273 2.76 20.93 10.82
CA ASP A 273 1.44 21.53 11.02
C ASP A 273 0.36 20.49 10.66
N CYS A 274 -0.86 20.67 11.16
CA CYS A 274 -1.93 19.70 11.05
C CYS A 274 -3.19 20.29 10.41
N ILE A 275 -3.89 19.46 9.62
CA ILE A 275 -5.24 19.74 9.13
C ILE A 275 -6.17 18.67 9.70
N LEU A 276 -7.29 19.09 10.31
CA LEU A 276 -8.31 18.20 10.86
C LEU A 276 -9.40 17.94 9.83
N VAL A 277 -9.63 16.68 9.51
CA VAL A 277 -10.71 16.23 8.60
C VAL A 277 -11.88 15.69 9.41
N VAL A 278 -13.08 16.11 9.07
CA VAL A 278 -14.32 15.75 9.77
C VAL A 278 -15.36 15.28 8.76
N ASN A 279 -15.93 14.10 8.98
CA ASN A 279 -17.01 13.57 8.14
C ASN A 279 -18.35 14.21 8.54
N VAL A 280 -19.05 14.84 7.59
CA VAL A 280 -20.36 15.48 7.85
C VAL A 280 -21.55 14.55 7.64
N GLU A 281 -21.34 13.38 7.04
CA GLU A 281 -22.42 12.45 6.72
C GLU A 281 -23.10 11.86 7.98
N TRP A 282 -22.36 11.70 9.07
CA TRP A 282 -22.85 11.06 10.30
C TRP A 282 -23.59 12.00 11.24
N GLY A 283 -23.67 13.30 10.93
CA GLY A 283 -24.19 14.32 11.84
C GLY A 283 -23.22 14.64 12.99
N GLY A 284 -23.45 15.75 13.69
CA GLY A 284 -22.59 16.16 14.80
C GLY A 284 -21.19 16.63 14.42
N SER A 285 -20.89 16.84 13.15
CA SER A 285 -19.56 17.17 12.62
C SER A 285 -18.90 18.39 13.30
N PHE A 286 -19.68 19.44 13.60
CA PHE A 286 -19.18 20.62 14.33
C PHE A 286 -18.76 20.28 15.76
N ALA A 287 -19.54 19.42 16.45
CA ALA A 287 -19.20 18.96 17.79
C ALA A 287 -17.94 18.07 17.77
N TYR A 288 -17.80 17.18 16.78
CA TYR A 288 -16.60 16.40 16.61
C TYR A 288 -15.37 17.28 16.37
N ALA A 289 -15.47 18.28 15.50
CA ALA A 289 -14.37 19.21 15.24
C ALA A 289 -13.96 19.99 16.51
N ALA A 290 -14.93 20.64 17.16
CA ALA A 290 -14.68 21.46 18.34
C ALA A 290 -14.20 20.59 19.51
N GLY A 291 -14.85 19.46 19.79
CA GLY A 291 -14.46 18.54 20.85
C GLY A 291 -13.09 17.93 20.67
N THR A 292 -12.73 17.53 19.42
CA THR A 292 -11.40 17.00 19.13
C THR A 292 -10.31 18.03 19.44
N ILE A 293 -10.50 19.29 19.00
CA ILE A 293 -9.53 20.36 19.25
C ILE A 293 -9.46 20.67 20.74
N GLU A 294 -10.60 20.76 21.44
CA GLU A 294 -10.66 21.13 22.86
C GLU A 294 -10.03 20.09 23.80
N LEU A 295 -10.15 18.80 23.47
CA LEU A 295 -9.60 17.70 24.27
C LEU A 295 -8.07 17.56 24.15
N MET A 296 -7.45 18.18 23.14
CA MET A 296 -5.99 18.14 22.97
C MET A 296 -5.29 19.15 23.91
N PRO A 297 -4.06 18.87 24.37
CA PRO A 297 -3.20 19.85 25.03
C PRO A 297 -2.98 21.09 24.19
N GLU A 298 -2.82 22.25 24.85
CA GLU A 298 -2.68 23.55 24.18
C GLU A 298 -1.56 23.57 23.12
N GLU A 299 -0.42 22.97 23.42
CA GLU A 299 0.72 22.92 22.50
C GLU A 299 0.40 22.16 21.21
N ASP A 300 -0.39 21.10 21.31
CA ASP A 300 -0.80 20.31 20.17
C ASP A 300 -1.95 20.97 19.38
N ARG A 301 -2.86 21.68 20.05
CA ARG A 301 -3.89 22.52 19.41
C ARG A 301 -3.27 23.56 18.47
N LYS A 302 -2.16 24.17 18.86
CA LYS A 302 -1.44 25.17 18.07
C LYS A 302 -0.95 24.65 16.73
N ARG A 303 -0.80 23.32 16.58
CA ARG A 303 -0.43 22.69 15.30
C ARG A 303 -1.62 22.59 14.35
N ILE A 304 -2.87 22.64 14.81
CA ILE A 304 -4.05 22.57 13.94
C ILE A 304 -4.22 23.91 13.23
N LYS A 305 -4.02 23.92 11.91
CA LYS A 305 -4.04 25.13 11.07
C LYS A 305 -5.24 25.24 10.14
N GLY A 306 -5.99 24.15 9.98
CA GLY A 306 -7.16 24.14 9.11
C GLY A 306 -8.09 22.98 9.42
N ILE A 307 -9.35 23.16 9.07
CA ILE A 307 -10.41 22.14 9.16
C ILE A 307 -10.92 21.86 7.75
N ILE A 308 -11.08 20.61 7.39
CA ILE A 308 -11.77 20.15 6.17
C ILE A 308 -13.03 19.40 6.61
N LEU A 309 -14.18 19.86 6.13
CA LEU A 309 -15.44 19.12 6.23
C LEU A 309 -15.58 18.24 4.99
N ASN A 310 -15.65 16.95 5.19
CA ASN A 310 -15.62 15.95 4.12
C ASN A 310 -16.96 15.24 3.98
N ASN A 311 -17.22 14.68 2.79
CA ASN A 311 -18.40 13.85 2.50
C ASN A 311 -19.72 14.60 2.56
N MET A 312 -19.73 15.87 2.16
CA MET A 312 -20.92 16.70 2.18
C MET A 312 -21.94 16.24 1.12
N ARG A 313 -23.16 15.92 1.55
CA ARG A 313 -24.30 15.68 0.67
C ARG A 313 -25.24 16.89 0.69
N GLY A 314 -25.63 17.37 -0.46
CA GLY A 314 -26.53 18.51 -0.63
C GLY A 314 -25.82 19.84 -0.93
N LYS A 315 -26.49 20.97 -0.68
CA LYS A 315 -25.98 22.31 -1.01
C LYS A 315 -25.22 22.92 0.16
N ILE A 316 -24.04 23.44 -0.08
CA ILE A 316 -23.15 24.09 0.92
C ILE A 316 -23.77 25.41 1.44
N THR A 317 -24.59 26.09 0.64
CA THR A 317 -25.15 27.43 0.93
C THR A 317 -25.92 27.55 2.25
N GLY A 318 -26.32 26.45 2.89
CA GLY A 318 -26.97 26.46 4.22
C GLY A 318 -26.01 26.33 5.40
N MET A 319 -24.74 26.03 5.16
CA MET A 319 -23.75 25.75 6.21
C MET A 319 -22.91 26.97 6.62
N GLU A 320 -22.86 28.02 5.79
CA GLU A 320 -21.99 29.18 6.02
C GLU A 320 -22.06 29.80 7.44
N PRO A 321 -23.26 29.99 8.07
CA PRO A 321 -23.31 30.50 9.44
C PRO A 321 -22.69 29.52 10.46
N GLY A 322 -22.87 28.21 10.24
CA GLY A 322 -22.27 27.15 11.05
C GLY A 322 -20.75 27.10 10.92
N LEU A 323 -20.22 27.28 9.69
CA LEU A 323 -18.76 27.31 9.45
C LEU A 323 -18.11 28.46 10.21
N LYS A 324 -18.65 29.68 10.09
CA LYS A 324 -18.19 30.86 10.84
C LYS A 324 -18.23 30.62 12.34
N LYS A 325 -19.31 30.01 12.83
CA LYS A 325 -19.43 29.71 14.27
C LYS A 325 -18.42 28.68 14.74
N LEU A 326 -18.09 27.68 13.89
CA LEU A 326 -17.05 26.71 14.18
C LEU A 326 -15.68 27.39 14.27
N GLU A 327 -15.35 28.26 13.31
CA GLU A 327 -14.10 29.04 13.32
C GLU A 327 -13.99 29.95 14.55
N GLU A 328 -15.08 30.62 14.96
CA GLU A 328 -15.12 31.42 16.19
C GLU A 328 -14.85 30.59 17.46
N ILE A 329 -15.41 29.36 17.52
CA ILE A 329 -15.28 28.48 18.68
C ILE A 329 -13.87 27.89 18.75
N THR A 330 -13.34 27.44 17.62
CA THR A 330 -12.07 26.70 17.56
C THR A 330 -10.84 27.57 17.35
N GLY A 331 -11.03 28.79 16.83
CA GLY A 331 -9.94 29.64 16.38
C GLY A 331 -9.21 29.12 15.14
N VAL A 332 -9.74 28.10 14.46
CA VAL A 332 -9.11 27.42 13.31
C VAL A 332 -9.98 27.62 12.07
N PRO A 333 -9.41 28.06 10.93
CA PRO A 333 -10.18 28.30 9.71
C PRO A 333 -10.68 27.01 9.08
N VAL A 334 -11.87 27.04 8.48
CA VAL A 334 -12.38 25.98 7.61
C VAL A 334 -11.88 26.21 6.19
N ILE A 335 -10.93 25.42 5.76
CA ILE A 335 -10.23 25.55 4.47
C ILE A 335 -10.82 24.70 3.34
N GLY A 336 -11.89 23.95 3.60
CA GLY A 336 -12.54 23.15 2.58
C GLY A 336 -13.84 22.51 3.05
N VAL A 337 -14.79 22.42 2.12
CA VAL A 337 -16.02 21.62 2.28
C VAL A 337 -16.13 20.72 1.06
N ILE A 338 -15.70 19.48 1.23
CA ILE A 338 -15.60 18.52 0.12
C ILE A 338 -16.94 17.79 -0.04
N PRO A 339 -17.57 17.85 -1.21
CA PRO A 339 -18.77 17.10 -1.47
C PRO A 339 -18.51 15.60 -1.47
N HIS A 340 -19.56 14.80 -1.34
CA HIS A 340 -19.46 13.38 -1.63
C HIS A 340 -19.02 13.19 -3.10
N LEU A 341 -17.89 12.52 -3.28
CA LEU A 341 -17.33 12.24 -4.59
C LEU A 341 -17.65 10.78 -4.96
N ASP A 342 -18.25 10.59 -6.13
CA ASP A 342 -18.49 9.26 -6.68
C ASP A 342 -17.19 8.74 -7.30
N ILE A 343 -16.37 8.08 -6.46
CA ILE A 343 -15.06 7.51 -6.81
C ILE A 343 -14.95 6.09 -6.29
N GLU A 344 -14.32 5.24 -7.08
CA GLU A 344 -14.06 3.86 -6.75
C GLU A 344 -12.56 3.68 -6.49
N LEU A 345 -12.16 3.70 -5.22
CA LEU A 345 -10.79 3.47 -4.75
C LEU A 345 -10.81 2.40 -3.65
N PRO A 346 -9.72 1.63 -3.51
CA PRO A 346 -9.59 0.62 -2.47
C PRO A 346 -9.91 1.17 -1.08
N LYS A 347 -10.67 0.39 -0.30
CA LYS A 347 -11.00 0.73 1.08
C LYS A 347 -9.91 0.23 2.02
N GLU A 348 -9.65 0.99 3.08
CA GLU A 348 -8.62 0.65 4.06
C GLU A 348 -9.10 -0.44 5.03
N ASP A 349 -10.32 -0.30 5.57
CA ASP A 349 -10.77 -1.04 6.72
C ASP A 349 -11.62 -2.27 6.41
N SER A 350 -11.30 -3.36 7.12
CA SER A 350 -12.16 -4.54 7.25
C SER A 350 -13.51 -4.25 7.93
N GLU A 351 -13.62 -3.15 8.68
CA GLU A 351 -14.89 -2.67 9.26
C GLU A 351 -15.94 -2.33 8.18
N TYR A 352 -15.52 -1.65 7.11
CA TYR A 352 -16.39 -1.45 5.93
C TYR A 352 -16.91 -2.79 5.42
N PHE A 353 -16.05 -3.80 5.41
CA PHE A 353 -16.37 -5.13 4.92
C PHE A 353 -17.39 -5.89 5.79
N ARG A 354 -17.47 -5.58 7.09
CA ARG A 354 -18.45 -6.21 8.00
C ARG A 354 -19.90 -5.93 7.57
N ASN A 355 -20.15 -4.76 7.00
CA ASN A 355 -21.48 -4.28 6.64
C ASN A 355 -21.81 -4.45 5.15
N VAL A 356 -20.89 -4.98 4.34
CA VAL A 356 -21.12 -5.22 2.91
C VAL A 356 -21.43 -6.70 2.68
N ASP A 357 -22.63 -6.98 2.16
CA ASP A 357 -23.03 -8.33 1.76
C ASP A 357 -23.06 -8.49 0.24
N VAL A 358 -23.20 -7.39 -0.51
CA VAL A 358 -23.25 -7.40 -1.97
C VAL A 358 -22.49 -6.20 -2.53
N GLN A 359 -21.70 -6.43 -3.58
CA GLN A 359 -20.98 -5.41 -4.34
C GLN A 359 -21.24 -5.61 -5.84
N GLY A 360 -21.55 -4.53 -6.55
CA GLY A 360 -21.91 -4.58 -7.96
C GLY A 360 -23.38 -4.99 -8.20
N ASN A 361 -23.79 -4.98 -9.45
CA ASN A 361 -25.15 -5.30 -9.90
C ASN A 361 -25.14 -5.99 -11.28
N GLY A 362 -24.04 -6.64 -11.63
CA GLY A 362 -23.86 -7.34 -12.90
C GLY A 362 -24.59 -8.69 -12.96
N THR A 363 -24.54 -9.29 -14.13
CA THR A 363 -25.24 -10.54 -14.46
C THR A 363 -24.63 -11.76 -13.75
N TRP A 364 -23.28 -11.79 -13.61
CA TRP A 364 -22.56 -12.95 -13.11
C TRP A 364 -22.38 -12.90 -11.60
N ASN A 365 -22.89 -13.91 -10.89
CA ASN A 365 -22.88 -13.97 -9.44
C ASN A 365 -21.65 -14.71 -8.91
N ILE A 366 -20.74 -14.01 -8.27
CA ILE A 366 -19.56 -14.57 -7.60
C ILE A 366 -19.84 -14.65 -6.11
N ALA A 367 -19.87 -15.86 -5.54
CA ALA A 367 -19.94 -16.05 -4.09
C ALA A 367 -18.54 -16.01 -3.50
N VAL A 368 -18.26 -15.01 -2.70
CA VAL A 368 -17.02 -14.88 -1.93
C VAL A 368 -17.26 -15.31 -0.50
N ILE A 369 -16.46 -16.23 0.00
CA ILE A 369 -16.59 -16.68 1.39
C ILE A 369 -16.13 -15.57 2.32
N LYS A 370 -17.05 -15.05 3.15
CA LYS A 370 -16.79 -13.99 4.13
C LYS A 370 -16.13 -14.60 5.37
N LEU A 371 -14.82 -14.93 5.24
CA LEU A 371 -14.06 -15.51 6.33
C LEU A 371 -13.94 -14.53 7.51
N PRO A 372 -14.00 -14.99 8.77
CA PRO A 372 -13.89 -14.12 9.94
C PRO A 372 -12.60 -13.28 9.98
N ARG A 373 -11.51 -13.81 9.43
CA ARG A 373 -10.18 -13.15 9.41
C ARG A 373 -9.72 -12.88 7.98
N ILE A 374 -10.66 -12.55 7.09
CA ILE A 374 -10.37 -12.25 5.67
C ILE A 374 -9.24 -11.22 5.56
N ALA A 375 -8.30 -11.48 4.68
CA ALA A 375 -7.16 -10.61 4.41
C ALA A 375 -7.02 -10.35 2.92
N ASN A 376 -6.48 -9.20 2.55
CA ASN A 376 -6.31 -8.76 1.15
C ASN A 376 -7.60 -8.85 0.31
N PHE A 377 -8.73 -8.48 0.91
CA PHE A 377 -10.04 -8.50 0.23
C PHE A 377 -10.08 -7.57 -0.99
N THR A 378 -9.18 -6.59 -1.08
CA THR A 378 -8.98 -5.74 -2.27
C THR A 378 -8.55 -6.50 -3.52
N ASP A 379 -8.15 -7.78 -3.40
CA ASP A 379 -7.96 -8.66 -4.57
C ASP A 379 -9.22 -8.76 -5.44
N LEU A 380 -10.39 -8.52 -4.87
CA LEU A 380 -11.69 -8.66 -5.54
C LEU A 380 -12.13 -7.36 -6.25
N ASP A 381 -11.57 -6.20 -5.88
CA ASP A 381 -11.97 -4.90 -6.42
C ASP A 381 -11.92 -4.84 -7.96
N PRO A 382 -10.92 -5.45 -8.64
CA PRO A 382 -10.87 -5.44 -10.11
C PRO A 382 -12.03 -6.18 -10.79
N LEU A 383 -12.74 -7.07 -10.09
CA LEU A 383 -13.91 -7.75 -10.61
C LEU A 383 -15.10 -6.80 -10.83
N ALA A 384 -15.13 -5.66 -10.15
CA ALA A 384 -16.13 -4.62 -10.36
C ALA A 384 -16.04 -3.95 -11.76
N LEU A 385 -14.92 -4.15 -12.48
CA LEU A 385 -14.77 -3.70 -13.87
C LEU A 385 -15.50 -4.60 -14.88
N GLU A 386 -15.98 -5.75 -14.42
CA GLU A 386 -16.70 -6.73 -15.23
C GLU A 386 -18.19 -6.71 -14.89
N ASP A 387 -19.01 -7.40 -15.69
CA ASP A 387 -20.45 -7.55 -15.48
C ASP A 387 -20.74 -8.54 -14.33
N THR A 388 -20.29 -8.22 -13.12
CA THR A 388 -20.36 -9.09 -11.94
C THR A 388 -21.15 -8.50 -10.80
N THR A 389 -21.75 -9.42 -10.02
CA THR A 389 -22.27 -9.18 -8.68
C THR A 389 -21.48 -10.06 -7.70
N ILE A 390 -20.76 -9.45 -6.76
CA ILE A 390 -20.02 -10.15 -5.71
C ILE A 390 -20.91 -10.23 -4.49
N ARG A 391 -21.17 -11.45 -4.01
CA ARG A 391 -21.93 -11.71 -2.79
C ARG A 391 -21.02 -12.31 -1.73
N TYR A 392 -20.96 -11.67 -0.57
CA TYR A 392 -20.18 -12.16 0.56
C TYR A 392 -21.04 -13.10 1.40
N VAL A 393 -20.63 -14.36 1.51
CA VAL A 393 -21.47 -15.44 2.05
C VAL A 393 -20.86 -16.03 3.32
N THR A 394 -21.71 -16.29 4.31
CA THR A 394 -21.36 -16.85 5.62
C THR A 394 -22.02 -18.20 5.91
N ASP A 395 -22.91 -18.67 5.03
CA ASP A 395 -23.63 -19.93 5.16
C ASP A 395 -23.84 -20.62 3.80
N PRO A 396 -24.19 -21.92 3.78
CA PRO A 396 -24.38 -22.68 2.54
C PRO A 396 -25.48 -22.15 1.61
N LYS A 397 -26.50 -21.46 2.12
CA LYS A 397 -27.60 -20.91 1.31
C LYS A 397 -27.08 -19.76 0.43
N GLY A 398 -26.13 -18.99 0.93
CA GLY A 398 -25.50 -17.94 0.16
C GLY A 398 -24.80 -18.42 -1.11
N LEU A 399 -24.51 -19.72 -1.24
CA LEU A 399 -23.92 -20.32 -2.44
C LEU A 399 -24.94 -20.67 -3.52
N GLU A 400 -26.24 -20.54 -3.25
CA GLU A 400 -27.28 -20.82 -4.24
C GLU A 400 -27.24 -19.76 -5.35
N GLY A 401 -27.35 -20.24 -6.61
CA GLY A 401 -27.29 -19.38 -7.79
C GLY A 401 -25.93 -18.70 -8.04
N ALA A 402 -24.85 -19.16 -7.39
CA ALA A 402 -23.51 -18.67 -7.69
C ALA A 402 -22.98 -19.29 -8.99
N ASP A 403 -22.37 -18.46 -9.84
CA ASP A 403 -21.68 -18.85 -11.06
C ASP A 403 -20.21 -19.20 -10.80
N ALA A 404 -19.63 -18.69 -9.71
CA ALA A 404 -18.30 -19.05 -9.21
C ALA A 404 -18.23 -18.90 -7.69
N ILE A 405 -17.23 -19.54 -7.07
CA ILE A 405 -16.88 -19.40 -5.65
C ILE A 405 -15.44 -18.93 -5.53
N ILE A 406 -15.19 -17.93 -4.67
CA ILE A 406 -13.85 -17.52 -4.27
C ILE A 406 -13.70 -17.75 -2.78
N ILE A 407 -12.65 -18.49 -2.39
CA ILE A 407 -12.18 -18.64 -1.01
C ILE A 407 -10.99 -17.69 -0.87
N PRO A 408 -11.16 -16.53 -0.23
CA PRO A 408 -10.15 -15.49 -0.20
C PRO A 408 -8.99 -15.81 0.74
N GLY A 409 -7.98 -14.92 0.77
CA GLY A 409 -6.92 -14.96 1.77
C GLY A 409 -7.44 -14.73 3.19
N THR A 410 -6.74 -15.29 4.15
CA THR A 410 -7.04 -15.11 5.57
C THR A 410 -5.77 -14.95 6.39
N LYS A 411 -5.90 -14.32 7.57
CA LYS A 411 -4.80 -14.17 8.53
C LYS A 411 -4.59 -15.43 9.39
N ASN A 412 -5.58 -16.29 9.50
CA ASN A 412 -5.48 -17.55 10.24
C ASN A 412 -6.23 -18.65 9.50
N THR A 413 -5.48 -19.43 8.73
CA THR A 413 -6.00 -20.49 7.85
C THR A 413 -6.70 -21.60 8.62
N LEU A 414 -6.12 -22.04 9.76
CA LEU A 414 -6.64 -23.17 10.53
C LEU A 414 -7.94 -22.82 11.26
N ALA A 415 -7.98 -21.68 11.94
CA ALA A 415 -9.19 -21.22 12.62
C ALA A 415 -10.35 -20.95 11.65
N ASP A 416 -10.06 -20.37 10.47
CA ASP A 416 -11.09 -20.09 9.48
C ASP A 416 -11.52 -21.37 8.74
N LEU A 417 -10.64 -22.37 8.59
CA LEU A 417 -11.02 -23.69 8.10
C LEU A 417 -11.96 -24.43 9.08
N ASP A 418 -11.71 -24.35 10.38
CA ASP A 418 -12.62 -24.88 11.39
C ASP A 418 -13.98 -24.18 11.36
N TRP A 419 -13.98 -22.85 11.18
CA TRP A 419 -15.21 -22.08 10.98
C TRP A 419 -15.99 -22.55 9.73
N LEU A 420 -15.33 -22.82 8.59
CA LEU A 420 -15.97 -23.38 7.39
C LEU A 420 -16.63 -24.72 7.67
N LYS A 421 -16.00 -25.58 8.48
CA LYS A 421 -16.58 -26.88 8.89
C LYS A 421 -17.81 -26.68 9.77
N LYS A 422 -17.74 -25.81 10.75
CA LYS A 422 -18.84 -25.49 11.68
C LYS A 422 -20.07 -24.88 11.01
N THR A 423 -19.86 -24.04 10.00
CA THR A 423 -20.95 -23.41 9.23
C THR A 423 -21.55 -24.32 8.15
N GLY A 424 -20.91 -25.44 7.84
CA GLY A 424 -21.32 -26.34 6.75
C GLY A 424 -20.88 -25.86 5.35
N LEU A 425 -20.20 -24.72 5.24
CA LEU A 425 -19.65 -24.20 3.98
C LEU A 425 -18.60 -25.13 3.38
N PHE A 426 -17.81 -25.80 4.23
CA PHE A 426 -16.78 -26.75 3.81
C PHE A 426 -17.36 -27.83 2.87
N ASP A 427 -18.40 -28.52 3.27
CA ASP A 427 -19.03 -29.56 2.46
C ASP A 427 -19.83 -29.00 1.28
N ALA A 428 -20.43 -27.82 1.48
CA ALA A 428 -21.20 -27.15 0.43
C ALA A 428 -20.31 -26.69 -0.74
N ILE A 429 -19.10 -26.22 -0.46
CA ILE A 429 -18.09 -25.86 -1.47
C ILE A 429 -17.60 -27.13 -2.19
N LYS A 430 -17.23 -28.18 -1.45
CA LYS A 430 -16.77 -29.45 -2.04
C LYS A 430 -17.78 -30.06 -3.02
N LYS A 431 -19.06 -30.01 -2.72
CA LYS A 431 -20.15 -30.51 -3.59
C LYS A 431 -20.27 -29.73 -4.91
N ARG A 432 -19.69 -28.54 -5.01
CA ARG A 432 -19.73 -27.71 -6.21
C ARG A 432 -18.50 -27.88 -7.12
N ALA A 433 -17.48 -28.62 -6.67
CA ALA A 433 -16.34 -28.98 -7.51
C ALA A 433 -16.78 -29.65 -8.80
N GLY A 434 -16.29 -29.19 -9.94
CA GLY A 434 -16.67 -29.66 -11.27
C GLY A 434 -17.97 -29.04 -11.83
N LEU A 435 -18.80 -28.41 -11.00
CA LEU A 435 -20.02 -27.74 -11.44
C LEU A 435 -19.76 -26.29 -11.85
N ILE A 436 -19.13 -25.52 -10.96
CA ILE A 436 -18.78 -24.12 -11.16
C ILE A 436 -17.30 -23.89 -10.79
N PRO A 437 -16.66 -22.81 -11.29
CA PRO A 437 -15.31 -22.45 -10.90
C PRO A 437 -15.19 -22.21 -9.39
N ILE A 438 -14.13 -22.75 -8.79
CA ILE A 438 -13.75 -22.52 -7.39
C ILE A 438 -12.30 -22.04 -7.39
N LEU A 439 -12.06 -20.84 -6.88
CA LEU A 439 -10.74 -20.25 -6.75
C LEU A 439 -10.38 -20.09 -5.27
N GLY A 440 -9.24 -20.65 -4.84
CA GLY A 440 -8.64 -20.38 -3.55
C GLY A 440 -7.47 -19.41 -3.69
N ILE A 441 -7.43 -18.35 -2.88
CA ILE A 441 -6.34 -17.38 -2.84
C ILE A 441 -5.62 -17.46 -1.49
N CYS A 442 -4.31 -17.63 -1.49
CA CYS A 442 -3.45 -17.65 -0.30
C CYS A 442 -3.96 -18.64 0.77
N GLY A 443 -4.47 -18.19 1.90
CA GLY A 443 -5.09 -19.06 2.92
C GLY A 443 -6.25 -19.89 2.36
N GLY A 444 -7.06 -19.34 1.46
CA GLY A 444 -8.12 -20.08 0.77
C GLY A 444 -7.57 -21.21 -0.09
N TYR A 445 -6.42 -21.00 -0.76
CA TYR A 445 -5.74 -22.08 -1.48
C TYR A 445 -5.21 -23.15 -0.54
N GLN A 446 -4.62 -22.74 0.61
CA GLN A 446 -4.17 -23.68 1.65
C GLN A 446 -5.32 -24.55 2.17
N MET A 447 -6.53 -24.00 2.34
CA MET A 447 -7.71 -24.76 2.78
C MET A 447 -8.16 -25.83 1.77
N MET A 448 -7.79 -25.70 0.49
CA MET A 448 -8.09 -26.68 -0.56
C MET A 448 -7.17 -27.93 -0.52
N ALA A 449 -6.13 -27.93 0.32
CA ALA A 449 -5.21 -29.06 0.52
C ALA A 449 -5.90 -30.29 1.08
N LYS A 450 -5.21 -31.44 1.02
CA LYS A 450 -5.62 -32.67 1.75
C LYS A 450 -5.36 -32.53 3.23
N LYS A 451 -4.14 -32.07 3.59
CA LYS A 451 -3.68 -31.97 4.96
C LYS A 451 -2.93 -30.66 5.21
N ILE A 452 -3.08 -30.16 6.40
CA ILE A 452 -2.43 -28.95 6.89
C ILE A 452 -1.78 -29.29 8.24
N TYR A 453 -0.50 -28.93 8.43
CA TYR A 453 0.28 -29.22 9.63
C TYR A 453 0.88 -27.94 10.22
N ASP A 454 0.63 -27.73 11.50
CA ASP A 454 1.22 -26.64 12.31
C ASP A 454 1.71 -27.18 13.67
N PRO A 455 2.68 -28.12 13.70
CA PRO A 455 3.10 -28.80 14.91
C PRO A 455 3.68 -27.87 15.96
N ASN A 456 4.12 -26.68 15.56
CA ASN A 456 4.75 -25.69 16.43
C ASN A 456 3.82 -24.54 16.84
N GLY A 457 2.56 -24.54 16.38
CA GLY A 457 1.59 -23.47 16.66
C GLY A 457 2.03 -22.10 16.12
N ILE A 458 2.62 -22.08 14.92
CA ILE A 458 3.12 -20.87 14.27
C ILE A 458 1.96 -20.03 13.73
N GLU A 459 1.02 -20.69 13.08
CA GLU A 459 -0.21 -20.09 12.60
C GLU A 459 -1.26 -20.04 13.71
N ASP A 460 -1.54 -21.21 14.33
CA ASP A 460 -2.53 -21.35 15.39
C ASP A 460 -2.15 -22.44 16.41
N LYS A 461 -2.11 -22.06 17.68
CA LYS A 461 -1.72 -22.97 18.77
C LYS A 461 -2.77 -24.04 19.09
N GLU A 462 -4.03 -23.82 18.72
CA GLU A 462 -5.12 -24.74 19.00
C GLU A 462 -5.21 -25.89 17.98
N PHE A 463 -4.66 -25.70 16.78
CA PHE A 463 -4.79 -26.66 15.68
C PHE A 463 -3.41 -27.13 15.16
N PRO A 464 -2.78 -28.14 15.79
CA PRO A 464 -1.49 -28.65 15.33
C PRO A 464 -1.55 -29.35 13.96
N GLU A 465 -2.73 -29.83 13.58
CA GLU A 465 -3.03 -30.36 12.23
C GLU A 465 -4.52 -30.25 11.91
N ALA A 466 -4.85 -30.25 10.62
CA ALA A 466 -6.22 -30.29 10.16
C ALA A 466 -6.35 -31.00 8.81
N ASP A 467 -7.50 -31.65 8.57
CA ASP A 467 -7.90 -32.08 7.23
C ASP A 467 -8.46 -30.87 6.46
N GLY A 468 -7.84 -30.57 5.32
CA GLY A 468 -8.33 -29.58 4.37
C GLY A 468 -9.46 -30.15 3.51
N MET A 469 -9.87 -29.41 2.48
CA MET A 469 -10.97 -29.80 1.60
C MET A 469 -10.62 -30.99 0.70
N GLY A 470 -9.34 -31.30 0.48
CA GLY A 470 -8.88 -32.37 -0.41
C GLY A 470 -9.21 -32.15 -1.87
N LEU A 471 -9.38 -30.89 -2.29
CA LEU A 471 -9.63 -30.53 -3.68
C LEU A 471 -8.35 -30.63 -4.53
N PHE A 472 -7.20 -30.34 -3.93
CA PHE A 472 -5.88 -30.60 -4.49
C PHE A 472 -5.12 -31.65 -3.69
N ASP A 473 -4.29 -32.44 -4.38
CA ASP A 473 -3.37 -33.42 -3.78
C ASP A 473 -2.12 -32.72 -3.29
N MET A 474 -2.28 -31.93 -2.24
CA MET A 474 -1.20 -31.17 -1.64
C MET A 474 -1.25 -31.18 -0.11
N THR A 475 -0.12 -30.91 0.49
CA THR A 475 0.02 -30.69 1.94
C THR A 475 0.60 -29.31 2.22
N VAL A 476 0.17 -28.69 3.32
CA VAL A 476 0.68 -27.41 3.78
C VAL A 476 1.33 -27.60 5.14
N ARG A 477 2.50 -26.97 5.38
CA ARG A 477 3.25 -27.09 6.64
C ARG A 477 3.77 -25.75 7.10
N TRP A 478 3.62 -25.45 8.40
CA TRP A 478 4.30 -24.36 9.09
C TRP A 478 5.40 -24.96 9.96
N GLU A 479 6.67 -24.88 9.50
CA GLU A 479 7.84 -25.42 10.21
C GLU A 479 8.64 -24.33 10.92
N THR A 480 8.71 -23.15 10.29
CA THR A 480 9.47 -21.97 10.74
C THR A 480 8.64 -20.72 10.61
N TYR A 481 8.99 -19.69 11.38
CA TYR A 481 8.34 -18.36 11.30
C TYR A 481 8.84 -17.56 10.08
N ASP A 482 9.05 -18.23 8.95
CA ASP A 482 9.51 -17.61 7.73
C ASP A 482 8.33 -17.16 6.87
N LYS A 483 8.31 -15.87 6.55
CA LYS A 483 7.29 -15.26 5.70
C LYS A 483 7.83 -15.01 4.31
N ILE A 484 7.14 -15.51 3.30
CA ILE A 484 7.43 -15.21 1.90
C ILE A 484 6.74 -13.89 1.56
N VAL A 485 7.55 -12.90 1.15
CA VAL A 485 7.07 -11.57 0.74
C VAL A 485 7.83 -11.19 -0.53
N ARG A 486 7.17 -11.20 -1.68
CA ARG A 486 7.80 -10.90 -2.98
C ARG A 486 6.78 -10.49 -4.03
N GLN A 487 7.21 -9.66 -4.98
CA GLN A 487 6.48 -9.42 -6.22
C GLN A 487 6.78 -10.54 -7.22
N ASN A 488 5.78 -10.93 -7.99
CA ASN A 488 5.87 -11.95 -9.01
C ASN A 488 5.38 -11.41 -10.35
N HIS A 489 6.04 -11.87 -11.40
CA HIS A 489 5.65 -11.67 -12.79
C HIS A 489 5.76 -13.01 -13.51
N GLY A 490 4.84 -13.32 -14.39
CA GLY A 490 4.84 -14.59 -15.09
C GLY A 490 3.73 -14.72 -16.12
N THR A 491 3.43 -15.96 -16.49
CA THR A 491 2.40 -16.30 -17.47
C THR A 491 1.44 -17.34 -16.94
N MET A 492 0.22 -17.33 -17.44
CA MET A 492 -0.78 -18.37 -17.16
C MET A 492 -0.40 -19.67 -17.87
N ASN A 493 -0.63 -20.81 -17.19
CA ASN A 493 -0.55 -22.14 -17.83
C ASN A 493 -1.92 -22.62 -18.34
N VAL A 494 -2.89 -21.72 -18.37
CA VAL A 494 -4.27 -21.94 -18.81
C VAL A 494 -4.70 -20.83 -19.77
N GLY A 495 -5.75 -21.08 -20.54
CA GLY A 495 -6.29 -20.11 -21.49
C GLY A 495 -5.30 -19.73 -22.60
N ASP A 496 -5.15 -18.44 -22.84
CA ASP A 496 -4.30 -17.85 -23.89
C ASP A 496 -2.84 -17.61 -23.46
N HIS A 497 -2.41 -18.17 -22.34
CA HIS A 497 -1.08 -17.97 -21.75
C HIS A 497 -0.71 -16.50 -21.49
N GLY A 498 -1.68 -15.66 -21.18
CA GLY A 498 -1.48 -14.23 -20.92
C GLY A 498 -0.57 -13.95 -19.74
N GLU A 499 0.03 -12.75 -19.74
CA GLU A 499 0.88 -12.30 -18.64
C GLU A 499 0.07 -12.02 -17.37
N ILE A 500 0.70 -12.32 -16.24
CA ILE A 500 0.17 -12.00 -14.90
C ILE A 500 1.21 -11.24 -14.08
N ASP A 501 0.72 -10.34 -13.24
CA ASP A 501 1.45 -9.74 -12.13
C ASP A 501 0.74 -10.08 -10.82
N GLY A 502 1.50 -10.18 -9.76
CA GLY A 502 0.96 -10.43 -8.43
C GLY A 502 2.04 -10.32 -7.37
N TYR A 503 1.68 -10.66 -6.15
CA TYR A 503 2.62 -10.69 -5.04
C TYR A 503 2.24 -11.77 -4.04
N ASP A 504 3.25 -12.37 -3.40
CA ASP A 504 3.07 -13.34 -2.33
C ASP A 504 3.24 -12.66 -0.98
N ILE A 505 2.32 -12.92 -0.06
CA ILE A 505 2.44 -12.62 1.36
C ILE A 505 1.86 -13.81 2.13
N HIS A 506 2.65 -14.82 2.40
CA HIS A 506 2.17 -15.97 3.13
C HIS A 506 3.25 -16.61 4.00
N MET A 507 2.81 -17.38 4.95
CA MET A 507 3.60 -18.34 5.71
C MET A 507 3.15 -19.75 5.31
N GLY A 508 3.93 -20.74 5.70
CA GLY A 508 3.68 -22.12 5.32
C GLY A 508 4.24 -22.50 3.95
N ILE A 509 4.70 -23.72 3.87
CA ILE A 509 5.27 -24.34 2.67
C ILE A 509 4.25 -25.32 2.15
N THR A 510 3.97 -25.25 0.84
CA THR A 510 3.07 -26.19 0.16
C THR A 510 3.88 -27.18 -0.66
N ASP A 511 3.65 -28.47 -0.42
CA ASP A 511 4.04 -29.54 -1.31
C ASP A 511 2.82 -29.94 -2.17
N SER A 512 2.91 -29.64 -3.47
CA SER A 512 1.81 -29.81 -4.42
C SER A 512 1.76 -31.17 -5.12
N ASN A 513 2.61 -32.15 -4.76
CA ASN A 513 2.53 -33.55 -5.17
C ASN A 513 2.15 -33.77 -6.67
N ASN A 514 2.80 -33.11 -7.61
CA ASN A 514 2.56 -33.21 -9.05
C ASN A 514 1.24 -32.56 -9.55
N GLU A 515 0.59 -31.70 -8.79
CA GLU A 515 -0.47 -30.85 -9.33
C GLU A 515 0.05 -29.96 -10.46
N ARG A 516 -0.72 -29.79 -11.51
CA ARG A 516 -0.35 -28.88 -12.61
C ARG A 516 -0.33 -27.45 -12.08
N PRO A 517 0.77 -26.69 -12.26
CA PRO A 517 0.82 -25.30 -11.80
C PRO A 517 -0.14 -24.43 -12.61
N LEU A 518 -0.78 -23.48 -11.93
CA LEU A 518 -1.68 -22.50 -12.56
C LEU A 518 -0.88 -21.44 -13.33
N PHE A 519 0.30 -21.06 -12.81
CA PHE A 519 1.19 -20.05 -13.39
C PHE A 519 2.63 -20.55 -13.51
N THR A 520 3.38 -19.94 -14.44
CA THR A 520 4.84 -20.03 -14.53
C THR A 520 5.40 -18.66 -14.17
N ILE A 521 6.14 -18.59 -13.05
CA ILE A 521 6.70 -17.34 -12.51
C ILE A 521 8.17 -17.21 -12.92
N GLN A 522 8.52 -16.00 -13.37
CA GLN A 522 9.89 -15.62 -13.70
C GLN A 522 10.66 -15.22 -12.43
N SER A 523 11.84 -15.76 -12.22
CA SER A 523 12.71 -15.34 -11.12
C SER A 523 14.16 -15.24 -11.58
N TYR A 524 15.01 -14.60 -10.77
CA TYR A 524 16.46 -14.53 -11.05
C TYR A 524 17.17 -15.89 -11.02
N LYS A 525 16.53 -16.93 -10.48
CA LYS A 525 17.02 -18.33 -10.45
C LYS A 525 16.48 -19.18 -11.59
N GLY A 526 15.65 -18.62 -12.46
CA GLY A 526 14.91 -19.31 -13.51
C GLY A 526 13.40 -19.30 -13.23
N GLU A 527 12.69 -20.07 -14.04
CA GLU A 527 11.24 -20.20 -13.93
C GLU A 527 10.85 -21.26 -12.90
N TYR A 528 9.68 -21.06 -12.26
CA TYR A 528 9.07 -22.08 -11.40
C TYR A 528 7.54 -22.05 -11.51
N GLY A 529 6.91 -23.21 -11.26
CA GLY A 529 5.47 -23.33 -11.22
C GLY A 529 4.88 -22.75 -9.92
N GLU A 530 3.76 -22.04 -10.03
CA GLU A 530 3.03 -21.46 -8.91
C GLU A 530 1.56 -21.85 -8.98
N GLY A 531 0.97 -22.12 -7.80
CA GLY A 531 -0.43 -22.48 -7.69
C GLY A 531 -0.75 -23.89 -8.20
N SER A 532 -2.04 -24.21 -8.30
CA SER A 532 -2.54 -25.48 -8.81
C SER A 532 -3.81 -25.32 -9.64
N VAL A 533 -3.97 -26.15 -10.67
CA VAL A 533 -5.17 -26.13 -11.51
C VAL A 533 -5.64 -27.53 -11.88
N LYS A 534 -6.97 -27.75 -11.80
CA LYS A 534 -7.70 -28.89 -12.33
C LYS A 534 -8.84 -28.40 -13.20
N GLU A 535 -8.55 -28.14 -14.49
CA GLU A 535 -9.53 -27.53 -15.42
C GLU A 535 -10.81 -28.38 -15.56
N SER A 536 -10.67 -29.73 -15.60
CA SER A 536 -11.84 -30.64 -15.66
C SER A 536 -12.78 -30.52 -14.47
N LEU A 537 -12.28 -30.10 -13.31
CA LEU A 537 -13.03 -29.86 -12.09
C LEU A 537 -13.26 -28.37 -11.82
N LYS A 538 -12.81 -27.49 -12.72
CA LYS A 538 -12.86 -26.02 -12.58
C LYS A 538 -12.29 -25.53 -11.25
N LEU A 539 -11.18 -26.13 -10.80
CA LEU A 539 -10.50 -25.80 -9.56
C LEU A 539 -9.23 -25.02 -9.85
N TYR A 540 -9.07 -23.90 -9.14
CA TYR A 540 -7.94 -22.98 -9.24
C TYR A 540 -7.46 -22.65 -7.85
N GLY A 541 -6.16 -22.61 -7.65
CA GLY A 541 -5.57 -22.22 -6.38
C GLY A 541 -4.24 -21.50 -6.58
N THR A 542 -3.96 -20.46 -5.83
CA THR A 542 -2.75 -19.64 -5.96
C THR A 542 -2.41 -18.91 -4.67
N TYR A 543 -1.12 -18.61 -4.47
CA TYR A 543 -0.66 -17.68 -3.44
C TYR A 543 -0.66 -16.22 -3.90
N LEU A 544 -0.83 -15.98 -5.21
CA LEU A 544 -0.74 -14.64 -5.77
C LEU A 544 -1.94 -13.78 -5.37
N HIS A 545 -1.66 -12.69 -4.69
CA HIS A 545 -2.55 -11.55 -4.51
C HIS A 545 -2.41 -10.58 -5.69
N GLY A 546 -3.42 -9.72 -5.91
CA GLY A 546 -3.47 -8.79 -7.04
C GLY A 546 -3.71 -9.45 -8.40
N LEU A 547 -4.10 -10.72 -8.41
CA LEU A 547 -4.27 -11.57 -9.58
C LEU A 547 -5.22 -11.01 -10.64
N PHE A 548 -6.30 -10.36 -10.20
CA PHE A 548 -7.32 -9.81 -11.09
C PHE A 548 -7.00 -8.40 -11.63
N GLU A 549 -5.89 -7.78 -11.23
CA GLU A 549 -5.53 -6.45 -11.73
C GLU A 549 -5.24 -6.47 -13.23
N ARG A 550 -4.47 -7.47 -13.69
CA ARG A 550 -4.28 -7.71 -15.13
C ARG A 550 -5.52 -8.34 -15.76
N PRO A 551 -5.90 -7.89 -16.98
CA PRO A 551 -7.11 -8.39 -17.64
C PRO A 551 -7.07 -9.89 -18.00
N ALA A 552 -5.87 -10.47 -18.22
CA ALA A 552 -5.72 -11.83 -18.73
C ALA A 552 -6.40 -12.87 -17.84
N PHE A 553 -6.04 -12.95 -16.56
CA PHE A 553 -6.66 -13.93 -15.66
C PHE A 553 -8.11 -13.59 -15.35
N ARG A 554 -8.46 -12.31 -15.24
CA ARG A 554 -9.84 -11.87 -15.03
C ARG A 554 -10.75 -12.36 -16.15
N ARG A 555 -10.37 -12.16 -17.42
CA ARG A 555 -11.10 -12.69 -18.59
C ARG A 555 -11.19 -14.21 -18.61
N TYR A 556 -10.09 -14.89 -18.33
CA TYR A 556 -10.08 -16.34 -18.25
C TYR A 556 -11.07 -16.87 -17.20
N PHE A 557 -11.02 -16.31 -15.99
CA PHE A 557 -11.92 -16.69 -14.89
C PHE A 557 -13.40 -16.42 -15.23
N MET A 558 -13.69 -15.26 -15.84
CA MET A 558 -15.02 -14.94 -16.35
C MET A 558 -15.48 -15.93 -17.42
N SER A 559 -14.59 -16.35 -18.32
CA SER A 559 -14.94 -17.34 -19.36
C SER A 559 -15.25 -18.72 -18.78
N ALA A 560 -14.56 -19.11 -17.70
CA ALA A 560 -14.82 -20.38 -17.01
C ALA A 560 -16.20 -20.44 -16.32
N MET A 561 -16.78 -19.29 -15.96
CA MET A 561 -18.15 -19.20 -15.41
C MET A 561 -19.21 -19.41 -16.51
N LYS A 562 -18.98 -18.86 -17.70
CA LYS A 562 -19.96 -18.84 -18.79
C LYS A 562 -20.09 -20.22 -19.46
N LYS A 563 -21.21 -20.90 -19.27
CA LYS A 563 -21.55 -22.08 -20.04
C LYS A 563 -22.14 -21.68 -21.40
N GLY A 564 -21.43 -21.98 -22.51
CA GLY A 564 -22.04 -22.00 -23.87
C GLY A 564 -22.32 -20.64 -24.52
N SER A 565 -21.90 -19.53 -23.97
CA SER A 565 -21.94 -18.22 -24.62
C SER A 565 -20.57 -17.86 -25.22
N ASN A 566 -20.55 -17.44 -26.50
CA ASN A 566 -19.41 -16.77 -27.10
C ASN A 566 -19.17 -15.50 -26.31
N VAL A 567 -18.26 -15.55 -25.32
CA VAL A 567 -17.72 -14.33 -24.73
C VAL A 567 -16.97 -13.65 -25.85
N ASP A 568 -17.35 -12.44 -26.18
CA ASP A 568 -16.53 -11.60 -27.03
C ASP A 568 -15.21 -11.33 -26.29
N GLN A 569 -14.21 -12.19 -26.53
CA GLN A 569 -12.88 -12.04 -25.98
C GLN A 569 -12.15 -10.80 -26.53
N SER A 570 -12.73 -10.18 -27.54
CA SER A 570 -12.18 -8.97 -28.19
C SER A 570 -12.63 -7.66 -27.52
N ALA A 571 -13.62 -7.68 -26.62
CA ALA A 571 -14.02 -6.47 -25.90
C ALA A 571 -12.85 -5.98 -25.02
N PRO A 572 -12.43 -4.72 -25.16
CA PRO A 572 -11.33 -4.19 -24.36
C PRO A 572 -11.73 -4.17 -22.88
N THR A 573 -11.11 -5.02 -22.09
CA THR A 573 -11.26 -4.99 -20.65
C THR A 573 -10.42 -3.84 -20.11
N LYS A 574 -11.02 -2.96 -19.31
CA LYS A 574 -10.31 -1.83 -18.69
C LYS A 574 -9.17 -2.34 -17.82
N ASP A 575 -8.01 -1.72 -17.91
CA ASP A 575 -6.92 -1.96 -16.97
C ASP A 575 -7.32 -1.39 -15.59
N TYR A 576 -7.14 -2.18 -14.54
CA TYR A 576 -7.51 -1.74 -13.19
C TYR A 576 -6.65 -0.56 -12.72
N LYS A 577 -5.37 -0.55 -13.09
CA LYS A 577 -4.46 0.55 -12.76
C LYS A 577 -4.87 1.86 -13.43
N GLU A 578 -5.34 1.81 -14.67
CA GLU A 578 -5.87 2.99 -15.37
C GLU A 578 -7.15 3.51 -14.69
N SER A 579 -8.02 2.60 -14.24
CA SER A 579 -9.22 2.96 -13.48
C SER A 579 -8.88 3.61 -12.14
N GLU A 580 -7.92 3.07 -11.39
CA GLU A 580 -7.46 3.69 -10.14
C GLU A 580 -6.85 5.08 -10.39
N ASP A 581 -6.00 5.24 -11.42
CA ASP A 581 -5.40 6.54 -11.76
C ASP A 581 -6.46 7.57 -12.16
N TYR A 582 -7.47 7.17 -12.92
CA TYR A 582 -8.61 8.03 -13.25
C TYR A 582 -9.37 8.49 -11.99
N ASN A 583 -9.64 7.57 -11.05
CA ASN A 583 -10.32 7.90 -9.81
C ASN A 583 -9.45 8.77 -8.88
N LEU A 584 -8.13 8.56 -8.84
CA LEU A 584 -7.21 9.44 -8.11
C LEU A 584 -7.17 10.86 -8.71
N ASP A 585 -7.25 10.97 -10.03
CA ASP A 585 -7.32 12.25 -10.71
C ASP A 585 -8.64 12.98 -10.40
N LYS A 586 -9.77 12.26 -10.46
CA LYS A 586 -11.09 12.79 -10.11
C LYS A 586 -11.17 13.21 -8.62
N LEU A 587 -10.53 12.45 -7.73
CA LEU A 587 -10.41 12.79 -6.32
C LEU A 587 -9.64 14.11 -6.13
N ALA A 588 -8.47 14.24 -6.77
CA ALA A 588 -7.64 15.43 -6.69
C ALA A 588 -8.38 16.67 -7.22
N ASP A 589 -9.04 16.55 -8.38
CA ASP A 589 -9.85 17.62 -8.98
C ASP A 589 -10.99 18.06 -8.06
N GLY A 590 -11.64 17.09 -7.39
CA GLY A 590 -12.69 17.36 -6.41
C GLY A 590 -12.17 18.17 -5.22
N PHE A 591 -11.01 17.81 -4.67
CA PHE A 591 -10.39 18.56 -3.57
C PHE A 591 -9.91 19.93 -4.01
N GLU A 592 -9.17 20.04 -5.13
CA GLU A 592 -8.66 21.33 -5.65
C GLU A 592 -9.77 22.34 -5.92
N LYS A 593 -10.94 21.85 -6.35
CA LYS A 593 -12.13 22.68 -6.62
C LYS A 593 -12.82 23.20 -5.35
N HIS A 594 -12.78 22.45 -4.25
CA HIS A 594 -13.60 22.70 -3.06
C HIS A 594 -12.79 23.05 -1.81
N MET A 595 -11.48 23.23 -1.96
CA MET A 595 -10.58 23.72 -0.91
C MET A 595 -10.14 25.16 -1.21
N ASP A 596 -9.87 25.92 -0.15
CA ASP A 596 -9.07 27.14 -0.24
C ASP A 596 -7.59 26.75 -0.44
N MET A 597 -7.20 26.64 -1.70
CA MET A 597 -5.85 26.23 -2.07
C MET A 597 -4.79 27.26 -1.64
N GLU A 598 -5.12 28.53 -1.52
CA GLU A 598 -4.20 29.55 -1.03
C GLU A 598 -3.91 29.34 0.46
N ALA A 599 -4.95 29.13 1.27
CA ALA A 599 -4.81 28.78 2.67
C ALA A 599 -4.04 27.46 2.86
N PHE A 600 -4.33 26.45 2.02
CA PHE A 600 -3.59 25.18 2.03
C PHE A 600 -2.10 25.37 1.81
N TYR A 601 -1.69 26.14 0.77
CA TYR A 601 -0.26 26.40 0.50
C TYR A 601 0.40 27.20 1.61
N ARG A 602 -0.28 28.18 2.22
CA ARG A 602 0.25 28.92 3.38
C ARG A 602 0.54 27.97 4.55
N ILE A 603 -0.37 27.05 4.85
CA ILE A 603 -0.18 26.02 5.89
C ILE A 603 1.02 25.13 5.52
N LEU A 604 1.02 24.60 4.30
CA LEU A 604 2.08 23.70 3.82
C LEU A 604 3.47 24.36 3.89
N GLU A 605 3.56 25.67 3.59
CA GLU A 605 4.79 26.45 3.64
C GLU A 605 5.13 26.96 5.06
N GLY A 606 4.24 26.76 6.05
CA GLY A 606 4.42 27.28 7.41
C GLY A 606 4.40 28.80 7.47
N ILE A 607 3.72 29.44 6.52
CA ILE A 607 3.56 30.90 6.47
C ILE A 607 2.37 31.25 7.38
N ARG A 608 2.64 32.05 8.42
CA ARG A 608 1.63 32.51 9.38
C ARG A 608 0.82 33.70 8.84
#